data_21b6e1c9d40d27e679e500ed5f1bf975
#
_entry.id   21b6e1c9d40d27e679e500ed5f1bf975
#
_cell.length_a   1.000
_cell.length_b   1.000
_cell.length_c   1.000
_cell.angle_alpha   90.00
_cell.angle_beta   90.00
_cell.angle_gamma   90.00
#
_symmetry.space_group_name_H-M   'P 1'
#
loop_
_entity.id
_entity.type
_entity.pdbx_description
1 polymer ?
#
loop_
_entity_poly.entity_id
_entity_poly.type
_entity_poly.pdbx_seq_one_letter_code
_entity_poly.pdbx_strand_id
1 'polypeptide(L)'
;RHEPLPGVDRVTRTSDAHPGDPVNIAIEATEEQLVRAMTSAGWFPADPVTLASSVRIAVDTVLRRPDQEAPVSPLYLFGRKQDLAFELPVAGGPRHRHHVRFWRWSQQRDGLPVWFGAATYDERAGLSYTTGQVTHHIGPDVDAERTLIAADLKRAGWVAAEQWIDRFQPQLEGRNGGGDPWRTDGRLLIVRLAPPPADQR
;
A
#
# COMPACT_ATOMS: atom_id res chain seq x y z
N ARG A 1 -14.41 25.83 -4.55
CA ARG A 1 -13.25 24.95 -4.79
C ARG A 1 -13.73 23.55 -4.44
N HIS A 2 -13.87 22.66 -5.43
CA HIS A 2 -14.17 21.26 -5.17
C HIS A 2 -12.98 20.63 -4.44
N GLU A 3 -13.25 19.95 -3.33
CA GLU A 3 -12.25 19.10 -2.69
C GLU A 3 -11.82 18.03 -3.73
N PRO A 4 -10.53 17.89 -4.05
CA PRO A 4 -10.11 17.07 -5.17
C PRO A 4 -10.40 15.57 -5.01
N LEU A 5 -10.67 15.12 -3.78
CA LEU A 5 -10.94 13.73 -3.42
C LEU A 5 -11.96 13.68 -2.28
N PRO A 6 -13.26 13.93 -2.57
CA PRO A 6 -14.30 13.96 -1.53
C PRO A 6 -14.53 12.56 -0.93
N GLY A 7 -14.75 12.52 0.39
CA GLY A 7 -15.09 11.28 1.10
C GLY A 7 -13.95 10.28 1.27
N VAL A 8 -12.69 10.70 1.05
CA VAL A 8 -11.53 9.87 1.32
C VAL A 8 -10.98 10.13 2.71
N ASP A 9 -10.98 9.10 3.55
CA ASP A 9 -10.32 9.16 4.84
C ASP A 9 -8.81 9.30 4.68
N ARG A 10 -8.17 10.08 5.53
CA ARG A 10 -6.74 10.40 5.47
C ARG A 10 -5.87 9.41 6.26
N VAL A 11 -6.48 8.69 7.20
CA VAL A 11 -5.81 7.73 8.10
C VAL A 11 -6.65 6.45 8.14
N THR A 12 -5.98 5.32 8.04
CA THR A 12 -6.60 4.00 8.19
C THR A 12 -6.98 3.77 9.66
N ARG A 13 -7.76 2.73 9.91
CA ARG A 13 -8.15 2.32 11.27
C ARG A 13 -7.86 0.85 11.51
N THR A 14 -7.58 0.52 12.76
CA THR A 14 -7.48 -0.86 13.24
C THR A 14 -8.87 -1.48 13.38
N SER A 15 -8.93 -2.79 13.63
CA SER A 15 -10.19 -3.52 13.84
C SER A 15 -10.99 -3.01 15.05
N ASP A 16 -10.33 -2.44 16.05
CA ASP A 16 -10.94 -1.79 17.23
C ASP A 16 -11.10 -0.26 17.07
N ALA A 17 -11.08 0.22 15.82
CA ALA A 17 -11.32 1.59 15.40
C ALA A 17 -10.29 2.64 15.88
N HIS A 18 -9.12 2.23 16.34
CA HIS A 18 -8.02 3.15 16.61
C HIS A 18 -7.39 3.66 15.30
N PRO A 19 -6.84 4.88 15.27
CA PRO A 19 -6.07 5.34 14.11
C PRO A 19 -4.93 4.37 13.77
N GLY A 20 -4.80 4.07 12.49
CA GLY A 20 -3.72 3.25 11.92
C GLY A 20 -2.69 4.11 11.20
N ASP A 21 -2.25 3.63 10.05
CA ASP A 21 -1.25 4.30 9.22
C ASP A 21 -1.89 5.36 8.31
N PRO A 22 -1.21 6.46 7.98
CA PRO A 22 -1.74 7.47 7.09
C PRO A 22 -1.75 7.00 5.63
N VAL A 23 -2.72 7.52 4.86
CA VAL A 23 -2.81 7.34 3.41
C VAL A 23 -1.95 8.40 2.73
N ASN A 24 -0.98 8.01 1.90
CA ASN A 24 -0.06 8.95 1.24
C ASN A 24 0.23 8.64 -0.22
N ILE A 25 -0.32 7.55 -0.78
CA ILE A 25 -0.21 7.18 -2.19
C ILE A 25 -1.58 6.77 -2.74
N ALA A 26 -1.80 7.02 -4.02
CA ALA A 26 -2.93 6.48 -4.77
C ALA A 26 -2.47 6.01 -6.15
N ILE A 27 -3.05 4.92 -6.63
CA ILE A 27 -2.74 4.34 -7.93
C ILE A 27 -4.00 4.39 -8.81
N GLU A 28 -3.89 4.98 -9.99
CA GLU A 28 -4.91 4.95 -11.03
C GLU A 28 -4.61 3.80 -12.00
N ALA A 29 -5.37 2.72 -11.90
CA ALA A 29 -5.16 1.51 -12.69
C ALA A 29 -6.32 0.54 -12.55
N THR A 30 -6.45 -0.41 -13.47
CA THR A 30 -7.23 -1.61 -13.23
C THR A 30 -6.57 -2.48 -12.16
N GLU A 31 -7.33 -3.37 -11.52
CA GLU A 31 -6.76 -4.32 -10.54
C GLU A 31 -5.64 -5.15 -11.16
N GLU A 32 -5.85 -5.67 -12.37
CA GLU A 32 -4.84 -6.45 -13.09
C GLU A 32 -3.56 -5.65 -13.34
N GLN A 33 -3.68 -4.39 -13.76
CA GLN A 33 -2.53 -3.51 -13.97
C GLN A 33 -1.77 -3.27 -12.66
N LEU A 34 -2.48 -3.00 -11.56
CA LEU A 34 -1.85 -2.78 -10.25
C LEU A 34 -1.07 -4.01 -9.79
N VAL A 35 -1.67 -5.20 -9.87
CA VAL A 35 -1.00 -6.45 -9.48
C VAL A 35 0.21 -6.72 -10.36
N ARG A 36 0.08 -6.59 -11.67
CA ARG A 36 1.20 -6.81 -12.61
C ARG A 36 2.32 -5.82 -12.41
N ALA A 37 2.01 -4.55 -12.19
CA ALA A 37 3.00 -3.50 -11.97
C ALA A 37 3.78 -3.75 -10.67
N MET A 38 3.09 -4.04 -9.56
CA MET A 38 3.72 -4.32 -8.28
C MET A 38 4.60 -5.57 -8.34
N THR A 39 4.13 -6.65 -8.96
CA THR A 39 4.92 -7.88 -9.11
C THR A 39 6.13 -7.68 -10.04
N SER A 40 5.97 -6.93 -11.14
CA SER A 40 7.10 -6.55 -12.02
C SER A 40 8.13 -5.68 -11.30
N ALA A 41 7.69 -4.89 -10.32
CA ALA A 41 8.55 -4.04 -9.50
C ALA A 41 9.25 -4.81 -8.35
N GLY A 42 9.03 -6.12 -8.24
CA GLY A 42 9.66 -6.99 -7.24
C GLY A 42 8.87 -7.16 -5.94
N TRP A 43 7.66 -6.64 -5.86
CA TRP A 43 6.77 -6.80 -4.72
C TRP A 43 5.97 -8.10 -4.81
N PHE A 44 5.67 -8.71 -3.67
CA PHE A 44 4.91 -9.95 -3.57
C PHE A 44 3.53 -9.70 -2.97
N PRO A 45 2.47 -10.37 -3.47
CA PRO A 45 1.17 -10.35 -2.77
C PRO A 45 1.30 -10.85 -1.33
N ALA A 46 0.86 -10.04 -0.38
CA ALA A 46 0.88 -10.37 1.05
C ALA A 46 -0.39 -11.08 1.53
N ASP A 47 -1.48 -10.99 0.75
CA ASP A 47 -2.74 -11.68 1.00
C ASP A 47 -3.31 -12.23 -0.31
N PRO A 48 -2.95 -13.46 -0.69
CA PRO A 48 -3.40 -14.06 -1.96
C PRO A 48 -4.91 -14.33 -2.01
N VAL A 49 -5.61 -14.35 -0.87
CA VAL A 49 -7.06 -14.62 -0.80
C VAL A 49 -7.87 -13.47 -1.41
N THR A 50 -7.34 -12.25 -1.39
CA THR A 50 -8.04 -11.06 -1.88
C THR A 50 -7.88 -10.83 -3.38
N LEU A 51 -6.99 -11.54 -4.07
CA LEU A 51 -6.79 -11.40 -5.51
C LEU A 51 -7.98 -12.00 -6.29
N ALA A 52 -8.41 -11.32 -7.35
CA ALA A 52 -9.35 -11.87 -8.31
C ALA A 52 -8.79 -13.18 -8.92
N SER A 53 -9.64 -14.18 -9.16
CA SER A 53 -9.23 -15.53 -9.55
C SER A 53 -8.36 -15.56 -10.81
N SER A 54 -8.64 -14.70 -11.81
CA SER A 54 -7.87 -14.60 -13.05
C SER A 54 -6.46 -14.03 -12.84
N VAL A 55 -6.32 -13.08 -11.91
CA VAL A 55 -5.02 -12.51 -11.54
C VAL A 55 -4.24 -13.47 -10.64
N ARG A 56 -4.93 -14.21 -9.77
CA ARG A 56 -4.34 -15.23 -8.89
C ARG A 56 -3.57 -16.29 -9.67
N ILE A 57 -4.13 -16.83 -10.76
CA ILE A 57 -3.49 -17.86 -11.58
C ILE A 57 -2.17 -17.35 -12.17
N ALA A 58 -2.13 -16.12 -12.68
CA ALA A 58 -0.92 -15.53 -13.26
C ALA A 58 0.16 -15.27 -12.19
N VAL A 59 -0.25 -14.89 -10.99
CA VAL A 59 0.65 -14.60 -9.86
C VAL A 59 1.19 -15.89 -9.22
N ASP A 60 0.36 -16.89 -9.01
CA ASP A 60 0.76 -18.18 -8.43
C ASP A 60 1.83 -18.92 -9.25
N THR A 61 1.81 -18.73 -10.57
CA THR A 61 2.78 -19.35 -11.47
C THR A 61 4.17 -18.73 -11.36
N VAL A 62 4.24 -17.43 -11.00
CA VAL A 62 5.49 -16.65 -11.02
C VAL A 62 6.10 -16.48 -9.61
N LEU A 63 5.28 -16.54 -8.55
CA LEU A 63 5.65 -16.02 -7.23
C LEU A 63 5.48 -17.01 -6.08
N ARG A 64 5.76 -18.29 -6.28
CA ARG A 64 5.81 -19.23 -5.14
C ARG A 64 6.94 -18.85 -4.21
N ARG A 65 6.58 -18.22 -3.10
CA ARG A 65 7.50 -17.93 -2.00
C ARG A 65 7.59 -19.16 -1.08
N PRO A 66 8.81 -19.65 -0.73
CA PRO A 66 8.98 -20.85 0.09
C PRO A 66 8.52 -20.69 1.54
N ASP A 67 8.50 -19.47 2.07
CA ASP A 67 8.19 -19.19 3.48
C ASP A 67 7.00 -18.26 3.59
N GLN A 68 5.85 -18.81 3.93
CA GLN A 68 4.67 -18.02 4.32
C GLN A 68 4.88 -17.50 5.74
N GLU A 69 5.33 -16.26 5.84
CA GLU A 69 5.26 -15.54 7.10
C GLU A 69 3.83 -15.10 7.41
N ALA A 70 3.61 -14.78 8.70
CA ALA A 70 2.32 -14.39 9.23
C ALA A 70 1.61 -13.36 8.35
N PRO A 71 0.29 -13.50 8.13
CA PRO A 71 -0.49 -12.57 7.33
C PRO A 71 -0.38 -11.16 7.89
N VAL A 72 -0.40 -10.18 6.99
CA VAL A 72 -0.41 -8.76 7.34
C VAL A 72 -1.66 -8.45 8.15
N SER A 73 -1.49 -7.79 9.31
CA SER A 73 -2.62 -7.36 10.14
C SER A 73 -3.60 -6.53 9.33
N PRO A 74 -4.93 -6.76 9.45
CA PRO A 74 -5.91 -6.00 8.71
C PRO A 74 -5.96 -4.55 9.19
N LEU A 75 -6.01 -3.62 8.23
CA LEU A 75 -6.41 -2.24 8.45
C LEU A 75 -7.70 -1.95 7.68
N TYR A 76 -8.37 -0.87 8.05
CA TYR A 76 -9.68 -0.52 7.52
C TYR A 76 -9.65 0.89 6.94
N LEU A 77 -10.23 1.03 5.77
CA LEU A 77 -10.51 2.29 5.09
C LEU A 77 -11.85 2.13 4.37
N PHE A 78 -12.64 3.19 4.24
CA PHE A 78 -14.00 3.08 3.68
C PHE A 78 -14.88 2.04 4.38
N GLY A 79 -14.67 1.79 5.67
CA GLY A 79 -15.42 0.82 6.45
C GLY A 79 -15.12 -0.65 6.14
N ARG A 80 -14.06 -0.96 5.41
CA ARG A 80 -13.68 -2.34 5.05
C ARG A 80 -12.17 -2.59 5.14
N LYS A 81 -11.82 -3.87 5.28
CA LYS A 81 -10.45 -4.37 5.19
C LYS A 81 -9.82 -4.02 3.83
N GLN A 82 -8.50 -3.94 3.77
CA GLN A 82 -7.78 -3.74 2.50
C GLN A 82 -8.21 -4.74 1.42
N ASP A 83 -8.33 -4.26 0.19
CA ASP A 83 -8.65 -5.10 -0.97
C ASP A 83 -7.43 -5.85 -1.48
N LEU A 84 -6.25 -5.21 -1.45
CA LEU A 84 -4.96 -5.79 -1.85
C LEU A 84 -3.88 -5.40 -0.84
N ALA A 85 -2.87 -6.27 -0.71
CA ALA A 85 -1.67 -5.98 0.05
C ALA A 85 -0.45 -6.58 -0.64
N PHE A 86 0.67 -5.88 -0.55
CA PHE A 86 1.95 -6.31 -1.09
C PHE A 86 3.06 -6.11 -0.07
N GLU A 87 4.11 -6.92 -0.20
CA GLU A 87 5.31 -6.82 0.61
C GLU A 87 6.57 -6.87 -0.24
N LEU A 88 7.61 -6.19 0.20
CA LEU A 88 8.94 -6.27 -0.36
C LEU A 88 9.91 -6.67 0.75
N PRO A 89 10.44 -7.90 0.74
CA PRO A 89 11.41 -8.35 1.72
C PRO A 89 12.73 -7.58 1.59
N VAL A 90 13.38 -7.36 2.73
CA VAL A 90 14.71 -6.74 2.79
C VAL A 90 15.73 -7.79 3.18
N ALA A 91 16.92 -7.74 2.57
CA ALA A 91 18.05 -8.59 2.95
C ALA A 91 18.42 -8.37 4.43
N GLY A 92 18.50 -9.43 5.21
CA GLY A 92 18.85 -9.35 6.64
C GLY A 92 17.88 -10.00 7.61
N GLY A 93 16.80 -10.59 7.10
CA GLY A 93 15.90 -11.43 7.87
C GLY A 93 14.43 -11.23 7.58
N PRO A 94 13.59 -12.20 7.96
CA PRO A 94 12.17 -12.23 7.65
C PRO A 94 11.34 -11.17 8.40
N ARG A 95 11.95 -10.44 9.33
CA ARG A 95 11.28 -9.43 10.18
C ARG A 95 11.35 -8.01 9.64
N HIS A 96 12.17 -7.78 8.60
CA HIS A 96 12.33 -6.47 7.96
C HIS A 96 11.71 -6.54 6.57
N ARG A 97 10.65 -5.78 6.35
CA ARG A 97 9.96 -5.75 5.06
C ARG A 97 9.20 -4.46 4.88
N HIS A 98 9.10 -4.05 3.62
CA HIS A 98 8.19 -2.99 3.23
C HIS A 98 6.80 -3.59 3.00
N HIS A 99 5.77 -2.89 3.42
CA HIS A 99 4.38 -3.27 3.20
C HIS A 99 3.61 -2.13 2.57
N VAL A 100 2.63 -2.47 1.75
CA VAL A 100 1.59 -1.53 1.31
C VAL A 100 0.25 -2.24 1.28
N ARG A 101 -0.79 -1.55 1.74
CA ARG A 101 -2.18 -1.97 1.66
C ARG A 101 -2.93 -1.01 0.76
N PHE A 102 -3.77 -1.53 -0.12
CA PHE A 102 -4.56 -0.75 -1.06
C PHE A 102 -6.05 -1.00 -0.86
N TRP A 103 -6.83 0.07 -1.00
CA TRP A 103 -8.29 0.07 -0.99
C TRP A 103 -8.80 0.70 -2.27
N ARG A 104 -9.67 0.01 -2.96
CA ARG A 104 -10.34 0.56 -4.13
C ARG A 104 -11.36 1.61 -3.70
N TRP A 105 -11.25 2.80 -4.27
CA TRP A 105 -12.24 3.85 -4.10
C TRP A 105 -13.51 3.56 -4.89
N SER A 106 -14.67 4.02 -4.40
CA SER A 106 -15.96 3.84 -5.08
C SER A 106 -16.10 4.68 -6.36
N GLN A 107 -15.24 5.68 -6.54
CA GLN A 107 -15.23 6.55 -7.71
C GLN A 107 -14.05 6.21 -8.62
N GLN A 108 -14.13 6.71 -9.85
CA GLN A 108 -13.06 6.61 -10.85
C GLN A 108 -12.50 8.01 -11.14
N ARG A 109 -11.29 8.05 -11.68
CA ARG A 109 -10.71 9.24 -12.28
C ARG A 109 -10.31 8.94 -13.72
N ASP A 110 -10.77 9.77 -14.65
CA ASP A 110 -10.51 9.58 -16.09
C ASP A 110 -10.84 8.16 -16.60
N GLY A 111 -11.89 7.56 -16.06
CA GLY A 111 -12.33 6.20 -16.41
C GLY A 111 -11.53 5.06 -15.79
N LEU A 112 -10.56 5.35 -14.93
CA LEU A 112 -9.75 4.34 -14.24
C LEU A 112 -10.14 4.21 -12.77
N PRO A 113 -10.12 2.98 -12.23
CA PRO A 113 -10.20 2.74 -10.80
C PRO A 113 -9.05 3.46 -10.06
N VAL A 114 -9.31 3.90 -8.84
CA VAL A 114 -8.33 4.52 -7.96
C VAL A 114 -8.14 3.67 -6.72
N TRP A 115 -6.90 3.39 -6.36
CA TRP A 115 -6.51 2.58 -5.22
C TRP A 115 -5.72 3.44 -4.24
N PHE A 116 -6.32 3.73 -3.08
CA PHE A 116 -5.62 4.46 -2.03
C PHE A 116 -4.75 3.52 -1.21
N GLY A 117 -3.54 3.95 -0.94
CA GLY A 117 -2.51 3.15 -0.28
C GLY A 117 -1.99 3.74 1.00
N ALA A 118 -1.73 2.85 1.96
CA ALA A 118 -0.97 3.13 3.18
C ALA A 118 0.23 2.18 3.21
N ALA A 119 1.43 2.74 3.17
CA ALA A 119 2.68 2.00 3.07
C ALA A 119 3.54 2.23 4.31
N THR A 120 4.15 1.16 4.82
CA THR A 120 4.98 1.18 6.01
C THR A 120 6.19 0.26 5.87
N TYR A 121 7.24 0.55 6.62
CA TYR A 121 8.39 -0.33 6.79
C TYR A 121 8.35 -0.99 8.16
N ASP A 122 8.33 -2.32 8.19
CA ASP A 122 8.38 -3.08 9.43
C ASP A 122 9.84 -3.21 9.90
N GLU A 123 10.13 -2.64 11.06
CA GLU A 123 11.46 -2.66 11.65
C GLU A 123 11.66 -3.87 12.57
N ARG A 124 10.60 -4.29 13.27
CA ARG A 124 10.67 -5.39 14.26
C ARG A 124 9.29 -5.94 14.59
N ALA A 125 9.26 -7.19 15.03
CA ALA A 125 8.08 -7.78 15.65
C ALA A 125 7.97 -7.35 17.12
N GLY A 126 6.76 -7.20 17.62
CA GLY A 126 6.46 -6.85 19.01
C GLY A 126 5.03 -7.21 19.39
N LEU A 127 4.57 -6.69 20.52
CA LEU A 127 3.19 -6.83 20.97
C LEU A 127 2.43 -5.53 20.70
N SER A 128 1.20 -5.65 20.20
CA SER A 128 0.29 -4.52 20.08
C SER A 128 -0.06 -3.98 21.48
N TYR A 129 0.05 -2.68 21.66
CA TYR A 129 -0.35 -2.02 22.92
C TYR A 129 -1.86 -2.07 23.16
N THR A 130 -2.66 -2.23 22.09
CA THR A 130 -4.13 -2.23 22.21
C THR A 130 -4.71 -3.63 22.33
N THR A 131 -4.16 -4.62 21.61
CA THR A 131 -4.73 -5.99 21.56
C THR A 131 -3.89 -7.03 22.25
N GLY A 132 -2.62 -6.73 22.59
CA GLY A 132 -1.66 -7.70 23.14
C GLY A 132 -1.21 -8.79 22.16
N GLN A 133 -1.67 -8.74 20.91
CA GLN A 133 -1.27 -9.70 19.87
C GLN A 133 0.09 -9.33 19.28
N VAL A 134 0.76 -10.32 18.69
CA VAL A 134 2.02 -10.09 17.98
C VAL A 134 1.75 -9.15 16.79
N THR A 135 2.50 -8.08 16.70
CA THR A 135 2.43 -7.10 15.62
C THR A 135 3.84 -6.68 15.20
N HIS A 136 3.94 -5.98 14.09
CA HIS A 136 5.19 -5.39 13.61
C HIS A 136 5.23 -3.90 13.97
N HIS A 137 6.37 -3.43 14.45
CA HIS A 137 6.63 -2.02 14.65
C HIS A 137 7.16 -1.40 13.37
N ILE A 138 6.65 -0.21 13.03
CA ILE A 138 6.96 0.49 11.79
C ILE A 138 8.02 1.58 11.95
N GLY A 139 8.76 1.84 10.87
CA GLY A 139 9.58 3.04 10.73
C GLY A 139 8.72 4.30 10.65
N PRO A 140 9.14 5.42 11.28
CA PRO A 140 8.30 6.61 11.40
C PRO A 140 8.13 7.40 10.11
N ASP A 141 9.02 7.29 9.14
CA ASP A 141 8.96 8.02 7.87
C ASP A 141 8.16 7.25 6.82
N VAL A 142 6.84 7.44 6.82
CA VAL A 142 5.96 6.73 5.87
C VAL A 142 6.07 7.27 4.44
N ASP A 143 6.59 8.48 4.25
CA ASP A 143 6.78 9.05 2.91
C ASP A 143 7.97 8.43 2.18
N ALA A 144 8.94 7.89 2.91
CA ALA A 144 10.01 7.09 2.32
C ALA A 144 9.46 5.86 1.59
N GLU A 145 8.41 5.23 2.13
CA GLU A 145 7.74 4.09 1.50
C GLU A 145 6.98 4.50 0.24
N ARG A 146 6.29 5.63 0.27
CA ARG A 146 5.66 6.23 -0.91
C ARG A 146 6.67 6.44 -2.04
N THR A 147 7.82 7.01 -1.70
CA THR A 147 8.91 7.27 -2.65
C THR A 147 9.49 5.97 -3.21
N LEU A 148 9.68 4.95 -2.39
CA LEU A 148 10.17 3.64 -2.79
C LEU A 148 9.21 2.97 -3.80
N ILE A 149 7.91 2.94 -3.51
CA ILE A 149 6.90 2.36 -4.41
C ILE A 149 6.92 3.07 -5.76
N ALA A 150 6.91 4.39 -5.77
CA ALA A 150 6.94 5.16 -7.01
C ALA A 150 8.23 4.90 -7.82
N ALA A 151 9.37 4.82 -7.16
CA ALA A 151 10.65 4.52 -7.81
C ALA A 151 10.68 3.10 -8.40
N ASP A 152 10.17 2.12 -7.66
CA ASP A 152 10.10 0.72 -8.11
C ASP A 152 9.18 0.56 -9.33
N LEU A 153 8.00 1.20 -9.31
CA LEU A 153 7.08 1.20 -10.44
C LEU A 153 7.66 1.90 -11.67
N LYS A 154 8.40 3.00 -11.48
CA LYS A 154 9.12 3.68 -12.59
C LYS A 154 10.20 2.79 -13.19
N ARG A 155 11.01 2.15 -12.35
CA ARG A 155 12.08 1.24 -12.79
C ARG A 155 11.50 0.06 -13.58
N ALA A 156 10.32 -0.43 -13.21
CA ALA A 156 9.60 -1.47 -13.93
C ALA A 156 8.92 -1.00 -15.22
N GLY A 157 8.96 0.32 -15.52
CA GLY A 157 8.41 0.90 -16.74
C GLY A 157 6.89 1.09 -16.75
N TRP A 158 6.24 1.05 -15.59
CA TRP A 158 4.78 1.10 -15.47
C TRP A 158 4.19 2.49 -15.23
N VAL A 159 4.99 3.51 -14.96
CA VAL A 159 4.47 4.85 -14.63
C VAL A 159 4.24 5.67 -15.88
N ALA A 160 2.98 6.00 -16.17
CA ALA A 160 2.58 6.89 -17.26
C ALA A 160 2.53 8.35 -16.83
N ALA A 161 2.10 8.64 -15.61
CA ALA A 161 1.99 10.00 -15.08
C ALA A 161 2.01 10.00 -13.55
N GLU A 162 2.41 11.12 -12.97
CA GLU A 162 2.35 11.40 -11.54
C GLU A 162 1.68 12.75 -11.29
N GLN A 163 0.90 12.82 -10.22
CA GLN A 163 0.28 14.05 -9.73
C GLN A 163 0.42 14.14 -8.22
N TRP A 164 0.81 15.30 -7.73
CA TRP A 164 0.84 15.59 -6.30
C TRP A 164 -0.40 16.36 -5.87
N ILE A 165 -0.99 15.93 -4.75
CA ILE A 165 -2.05 16.67 -4.07
C ILE A 165 -1.48 17.20 -2.76
N ASP A 166 -1.27 18.51 -2.70
CA ASP A 166 -0.79 19.18 -1.50
C ASP A 166 -1.88 19.23 -0.42
N ARG A 167 -1.47 19.19 0.84
CA ARG A 167 -2.37 19.31 2.00
C ARG A 167 -3.50 18.26 2.00
N PHE A 168 -3.21 17.08 1.46
CA PHE A 168 -4.14 15.97 1.52
C PHE A 168 -4.35 15.50 2.96
N GLN A 169 -3.26 15.33 3.71
CA GLN A 169 -3.27 14.95 5.12
C GLN A 169 -2.96 16.16 5.99
N PRO A 170 -3.94 16.70 6.76
CA PRO A 170 -3.70 17.83 7.65
C PRO A 170 -2.90 17.47 8.89
N GLN A 171 -2.97 16.21 9.34
CA GLN A 171 -2.19 15.71 10.47
C GLN A 171 -0.84 15.18 9.97
N LEU A 172 0.25 15.87 10.36
CA LEU A 172 1.59 15.55 9.85
C LEU A 172 2.33 14.54 10.73
N GLU A 173 1.86 14.29 11.93
CA GLU A 173 2.39 13.33 12.88
C GLU A 173 1.26 12.60 13.59
N GLY A 174 1.51 11.36 13.98
CA GLY A 174 0.55 10.56 14.73
C GLY A 174 1.18 9.28 15.26
N ARG A 175 0.30 8.43 15.81
CA ARG A 175 0.65 7.07 16.22
C ARG A 175 -0.34 6.10 15.62
N ASN A 176 0.16 4.94 15.20
CA ASN A 176 -0.71 3.87 14.72
C ASN A 176 -1.28 3.04 15.89
N GLY A 177 -2.08 2.02 15.56
CA GLY A 177 -2.70 1.14 16.55
C GLY A 177 -1.71 0.34 17.40
N GLY A 178 -0.51 0.11 16.92
CA GLY A 178 0.61 -0.49 17.66
C GLY A 178 1.35 0.47 18.59
N GLY A 179 0.98 1.77 18.58
CA GLY A 179 1.62 2.82 19.34
C GLY A 179 2.85 3.43 18.67
N ASP A 180 3.18 3.02 17.46
CA ASP A 180 4.34 3.51 16.74
C ASP A 180 4.09 4.91 16.17
N PRO A 181 5.06 5.83 16.32
CA PRO A 181 4.97 7.14 15.75
C PRO A 181 5.12 7.07 14.22
N TRP A 182 4.39 7.93 13.51
CA TRP A 182 4.60 8.19 12.09
C TRP A 182 4.62 9.70 11.82
N ARG A 183 5.30 10.07 10.73
CA ARG A 183 5.31 11.44 10.21
C ARG A 183 5.18 11.43 8.68
N THR A 184 4.60 12.49 8.15
CA THR A 184 4.39 12.70 6.72
C THR A 184 4.51 14.18 6.37
N ASP A 185 4.80 14.48 5.11
CA ASP A 185 4.73 15.85 4.55
C ASP A 185 3.30 16.31 4.25
N GLY A 186 2.33 15.43 4.42
CA GLY A 186 0.92 15.71 4.19
C GLY A 186 0.47 15.64 2.74
N ARG A 187 1.35 15.26 1.81
CA ARG A 187 1.04 15.17 0.38
C ARG A 187 0.59 13.77 -0.01
N LEU A 188 -0.34 13.71 -0.96
CA LEU A 188 -0.70 12.47 -1.66
C LEU A 188 0.01 12.44 -3.02
N LEU A 189 0.69 11.34 -3.32
CA LEU A 189 1.17 11.05 -4.67
C LEU A 189 0.16 10.17 -5.40
N ILE A 190 -0.35 10.63 -6.53
CA ILE A 190 -1.18 9.84 -7.44
C ILE A 190 -0.31 9.36 -8.59
N VAL A 191 -0.26 8.06 -8.81
CA VAL A 191 0.49 7.42 -9.89
C VAL A 191 -0.48 6.77 -10.86
N ARG A 192 -0.46 7.18 -12.13
CA ARG A 192 -1.19 6.51 -13.20
C ARG A 192 -0.30 5.44 -13.83
N LEU A 193 -0.81 4.22 -13.91
CA LEU A 193 -0.12 3.10 -14.54
C LEU A 193 -0.53 2.93 -16.00
N ALA A 194 0.44 2.51 -16.80
CA ALA A 194 0.23 1.95 -18.13
C ALA A 194 1.23 0.82 -18.36
N PRO A 195 0.85 -0.25 -19.09
CA PRO A 195 1.79 -1.32 -19.39
C PRO A 195 3.01 -0.78 -20.13
N PRO A 196 4.22 -1.30 -19.82
CA PRO A 196 5.41 -0.96 -20.61
C PRO A 196 5.22 -1.38 -22.08
N PRO A 197 5.92 -0.74 -23.02
CA PRO A 197 5.93 -1.15 -24.42
C PRO A 197 6.28 -2.64 -24.60
N ALA A 198 5.76 -3.26 -25.66
CA ALA A 198 5.89 -4.70 -25.87
C ALA A 198 7.35 -5.19 -26.03
N ASP A 199 8.23 -4.33 -26.48
CA ASP A 199 9.66 -4.58 -26.67
C ASP A 199 10.49 -4.53 -25.38
N GLN A 200 9.88 -4.12 -24.27
CA GLN A 200 10.51 -4.08 -22.93
C GLN A 200 9.97 -5.17 -21.97
N ARG A 201 9.21 -6.14 -22.52
CA ARG A 201 8.61 -7.21 -21.73
C ARG A 201 9.40 -8.51 -21.80
#